data_6ad6289f8ba5b9a9b0baba77832e79cc
#
_entry.id   6ad6289f8ba5b9a9b0baba77832e79cc
#
_cell.length_a   1.000
_cell.length_b   1.000
_cell.length_c   1.000
_cell.angle_alpha   90.00
_cell.angle_beta   90.00
_cell.angle_gamma   90.00
#
_symmetry.space_group_name_H-M   'P 1'
#
loop_
_entity.id
_entity.type
_entity.pdbx_description
1 polymer ?
#
loop_
_entity_poly.entity_id
_entity_poly.type
_entity_poly.pdbx_seq_one_letter_code
_entity_poly.pdbx_strand_id
1 'polypeptide(L)'
;EDINEIQKEVDLPVIGIIKRVYGDCPVFITPTMKEIDELIEGAHPEIVALDATCRVRPDGRTLDELYADIRAKYPEQKLMADCSTLEECLHAAQLGFDFVGTTLVGYTEESKGDKVETNDFELMRKYLEQSNVPMIAEGNIDTPEKARRVLELGCFSVVVGSIITRPQLITKRFVDCIEG
;
A
#
# COMPACT_ATOMS: atom_id res chain seq x y z
N GLU A 1 -9.82 3.46 -15.95
CA GLU A 1 -9.88 2.60 -17.15
C GLU A 1 -9.44 1.18 -16.78
N ASP A 2 -8.21 0.96 -16.32
CA ASP A 2 -7.67 -0.39 -16.01
C ASP A 2 -8.51 -1.15 -14.97
N ILE A 3 -8.94 -0.51 -13.89
CA ILE A 3 -9.78 -1.13 -12.85
C ILE A 3 -11.08 -1.65 -13.46
N ASN A 4 -11.76 -0.83 -14.27
CA ASN A 4 -13.04 -1.21 -14.91
C ASN A 4 -12.88 -2.39 -15.88
N GLU A 5 -11.74 -2.50 -16.56
CA GLU A 5 -11.45 -3.65 -17.43
C GLU A 5 -11.17 -4.91 -16.62
N ILE A 6 -10.39 -4.79 -15.53
CA ILE A 6 -10.11 -5.92 -14.63
C ILE A 6 -11.41 -6.46 -14.01
N GLN A 7 -12.29 -5.59 -13.53
CA GLN A 7 -13.58 -5.97 -12.93
C GLN A 7 -14.52 -6.72 -13.86
N LYS A 8 -14.35 -6.59 -15.19
CA LYS A 8 -15.12 -7.37 -16.17
C LYS A 8 -14.63 -8.82 -16.29
N GLU A 9 -13.35 -9.04 -16.00
CA GLU A 9 -12.68 -10.32 -16.22
C GLU A 9 -12.61 -11.18 -14.96
N VAL A 10 -12.70 -10.56 -13.76
CA VAL A 10 -12.54 -11.27 -12.48
C VAL A 10 -13.64 -10.89 -11.49
N ASP A 11 -14.12 -11.88 -10.76
CA ASP A 11 -15.05 -11.72 -9.63
C ASP A 11 -14.27 -11.75 -8.31
N LEU A 12 -13.35 -10.79 -8.17
CA LEU A 12 -12.49 -10.63 -6.98
C LEU A 12 -12.51 -9.16 -6.53
N PRO A 13 -12.40 -8.91 -5.21
CA PRO A 13 -12.24 -7.54 -4.72
C PRO A 13 -11.01 -6.86 -5.31
N VAL A 14 -11.18 -5.65 -5.82
CA VAL A 14 -10.11 -4.86 -6.42
C VAL A 14 -9.66 -3.77 -5.46
N ILE A 15 -8.35 -3.66 -5.25
CA ILE A 15 -7.73 -2.53 -4.56
C ILE A 15 -7.34 -1.50 -5.61
N GLY A 16 -7.98 -0.32 -5.56
CA GLY A 16 -7.77 0.77 -6.51
C GLY A 16 -6.83 1.84 -5.97
N ILE A 17 -5.95 2.35 -6.83
CA ILE A 17 -5.09 3.51 -6.58
C ILE A 17 -5.05 4.43 -7.80
N ILE A 18 -4.77 5.71 -7.56
CA ILE A 18 -4.32 6.63 -8.60
C ILE A 18 -2.96 7.19 -8.20
N LYS A 19 -1.96 7.01 -9.06
CA LYS A 19 -0.65 7.65 -8.87
C LYS A 19 -0.63 8.97 -9.61
N ARG A 20 -0.50 10.08 -8.85
CA ARG A 20 -0.42 11.43 -9.42
C ARG A 20 0.62 12.27 -8.70
N VAL A 21 1.55 12.81 -9.46
CA VAL A 21 2.65 13.63 -8.94
C VAL A 21 2.21 15.10 -8.96
N TYR A 22 2.46 15.82 -7.87
CA TYR A 22 2.18 17.24 -7.69
C TYR A 22 3.47 17.99 -7.33
N GLY A 23 4.12 18.59 -8.33
CA GLY A 23 5.40 19.27 -8.14
C GLY A 23 6.43 18.38 -7.46
N ASP A 24 7.04 18.88 -6.38
CA ASP A 24 8.03 18.15 -5.59
C ASP A 24 7.43 17.40 -4.38
N CYS A 25 6.10 17.31 -4.29
CA CYS A 25 5.45 16.63 -3.18
C CYS A 25 5.75 15.12 -3.23
N PRO A 26 6.25 14.52 -2.13
CA PRO A 26 6.61 13.11 -2.11
C PRO A 26 5.40 12.17 -2.00
N VAL A 27 4.21 12.70 -1.68
CA VAL A 27 2.97 11.94 -1.59
C VAL A 27 2.29 11.90 -2.96
N PHE A 28 2.19 10.70 -3.55
CA PHE A 28 1.68 10.53 -4.91
C PHE A 28 0.70 9.36 -5.08
N ILE A 29 0.50 8.52 -4.06
CA ILE A 29 -0.48 7.42 -4.09
C ILE A 29 -1.80 7.93 -3.56
N THR A 30 -2.78 8.12 -4.44
CA THR A 30 -4.13 8.62 -4.14
C THR A 30 -4.07 9.81 -3.15
N PRO A 31 -3.35 10.91 -3.52
CA PRO A 31 -2.83 11.84 -2.55
C PRO A 31 -3.86 12.83 -1.99
N THR A 32 -5.00 13.04 -2.68
CA THR A 32 -6.01 14.04 -2.30
C THR A 32 -7.44 13.53 -2.51
N MET A 33 -8.42 14.31 -2.02
CA MET A 33 -9.85 14.02 -2.28
C MET A 33 -10.19 13.92 -3.77
N LYS A 34 -9.45 14.62 -4.63
CA LYS A 34 -9.67 14.54 -6.08
C LYS A 34 -9.45 13.13 -6.62
N GLU A 35 -8.38 12.46 -6.22
CA GLU A 35 -8.08 11.08 -6.63
C GLU A 35 -9.04 10.08 -5.96
N ILE A 36 -9.45 10.34 -4.73
CA ILE A 36 -10.47 9.56 -4.02
C ILE A 36 -11.79 9.60 -4.80
N ASP A 37 -12.27 10.80 -5.15
CA ASP A 37 -13.50 10.99 -5.91
C ASP A 37 -13.42 10.30 -7.29
N GLU A 38 -12.31 10.50 -7.99
CA GLU A 38 -12.08 9.92 -9.31
C GLU A 38 -12.10 8.37 -9.28
N LEU A 39 -11.55 7.75 -8.23
CA LEU A 39 -11.58 6.31 -8.04
C LEU A 39 -12.99 5.80 -7.71
N ILE A 40 -13.62 6.40 -6.70
CA ILE A 40 -14.90 5.90 -6.20
C ILE A 40 -16.01 6.15 -7.22
N GLU A 41 -16.09 7.35 -7.79
CA GLU A 41 -17.16 7.71 -8.74
C GLU A 41 -16.94 7.15 -10.15
N GLY A 42 -15.67 6.88 -10.55
CA GLY A 42 -15.33 6.44 -11.89
C GLY A 42 -15.08 4.95 -12.06
N ALA A 43 -14.63 4.26 -11.01
CA ALA A 43 -14.22 2.86 -11.09
C ALA A 43 -14.84 1.95 -10.02
N HIS A 44 -15.36 2.52 -8.93
CA HIS A 44 -16.02 1.78 -7.84
C HIS A 44 -15.20 0.57 -7.31
N PRO A 45 -13.90 0.70 -6.99
CA PRO A 45 -13.15 -0.41 -6.43
C PRO A 45 -13.69 -0.75 -5.04
N GLU A 46 -13.61 -2.02 -4.67
CA GLU A 46 -14.03 -2.47 -3.33
C GLU A 46 -13.19 -1.84 -2.23
N ILE A 47 -11.91 -1.60 -2.49
CA ILE A 47 -10.94 -1.00 -1.56
C ILE A 47 -10.21 0.13 -2.27
N VAL A 48 -10.10 1.28 -1.62
CA VAL A 48 -9.24 2.39 -2.07
C VAL A 48 -7.99 2.41 -1.20
N ALA A 49 -6.81 2.28 -1.81
CA ALA A 49 -5.55 2.45 -1.11
C ALA A 49 -4.99 3.85 -1.32
N LEU A 50 -4.40 4.40 -0.26
CA LEU A 50 -3.81 5.74 -0.26
C LEU A 50 -2.57 5.80 0.62
N ASP A 51 -1.66 6.72 0.29
CA ASP A 51 -0.50 7.04 1.11
C ASP A 51 -0.95 7.45 2.52
N ALA A 52 -0.59 6.67 3.52
CA ALA A 52 -0.94 6.90 4.92
C ALA A 52 0.28 7.25 5.79
N THR A 53 1.30 7.81 5.16
CA THR A 53 2.46 8.33 5.88
C THR A 53 2.14 9.67 6.58
N CYS A 54 3.02 10.07 7.50
CA CYS A 54 2.91 11.36 8.20
C CYS A 54 3.22 12.59 7.31
N ARG A 55 3.62 12.37 6.05
CA ARG A 55 3.99 13.42 5.11
C ARG A 55 2.79 14.29 4.72
N VAL A 56 3.05 15.59 4.58
CA VAL A 56 2.01 16.55 4.15
C VAL A 56 1.63 16.31 2.69
N ARG A 57 0.35 16.34 2.40
CA ARG A 57 -0.21 16.11 1.08
C ARG A 57 -0.07 17.33 0.16
N PRO A 58 -0.24 17.16 -1.16
CA PRO A 58 -0.07 18.26 -2.12
C PRO A 58 -0.97 19.47 -1.86
N ASP A 59 -2.11 19.27 -1.25
CA ASP A 59 -3.08 20.31 -0.89
C ASP A 59 -2.87 20.89 0.52
N GLY A 60 -1.77 20.48 1.19
CA GLY A 60 -1.40 20.95 2.53
C GLY A 60 -2.08 20.21 3.69
N ARG A 61 -2.91 19.23 3.41
CA ARG A 61 -3.63 18.43 4.44
C ARG A 61 -2.76 17.36 5.09
N THR A 62 -3.13 17.01 6.30
CA THR A 62 -2.65 15.81 7.01
C THR A 62 -3.44 14.58 6.59
N LEU A 63 -2.97 13.38 6.99
CA LEU A 63 -3.70 12.13 6.81
C LEU A 63 -5.07 12.19 7.51
N ASP A 64 -5.10 12.68 8.74
CA ASP A 64 -6.30 12.72 9.59
C ASP A 64 -7.40 13.57 8.96
N GLU A 65 -7.03 14.73 8.41
CA GLU A 65 -7.95 15.62 7.71
C GLU A 65 -8.51 15.00 6.44
N LEU A 66 -7.64 14.37 5.63
CA LEU A 66 -8.08 13.66 4.43
C LEU A 66 -8.99 12.48 4.78
N TYR A 67 -8.61 11.68 5.79
CA TYR A 67 -9.42 10.55 6.28
C TYR A 67 -10.81 11.01 6.75
N ALA A 68 -10.88 12.10 7.51
CA ALA A 68 -12.15 12.64 7.97
C ALA A 68 -13.05 13.07 6.81
N ASP A 69 -12.50 13.73 5.78
CA ASP A 69 -13.24 14.11 4.58
C ASP A 69 -13.73 12.89 3.78
N ILE A 70 -12.89 11.86 3.65
CA ILE A 70 -13.28 10.61 2.97
C ILE A 70 -14.47 9.97 3.72
N ARG A 71 -14.37 9.81 5.04
CA ARG A 71 -15.44 9.20 5.84
C ARG A 71 -16.73 10.02 5.85
N ALA A 72 -16.62 11.35 5.79
CA ALA A 72 -17.80 12.21 5.69
C ALA A 72 -18.54 12.04 4.35
N LYS A 73 -17.81 11.87 3.24
CA LYS A 73 -18.40 11.74 1.89
C LYS A 73 -18.71 10.28 1.54
N TYR A 74 -17.88 9.35 1.95
CA TYR A 74 -17.93 7.92 1.59
C TYR A 74 -17.81 7.02 2.83
N PRO A 75 -18.80 7.01 3.73
CA PRO A 75 -18.71 6.34 5.04
C PRO A 75 -18.47 4.83 4.94
N GLU A 76 -18.99 4.18 3.89
CA GLU A 76 -18.93 2.71 3.70
C GLU A 76 -17.75 2.24 2.84
N GLN A 77 -17.01 3.17 2.20
CA GLN A 77 -15.88 2.78 1.35
C GLN A 77 -14.78 2.15 2.18
N LYS A 78 -14.32 0.96 1.80
CA LYS A 78 -13.17 0.32 2.43
C LYS A 78 -11.87 1.03 2.03
N LEU A 79 -11.03 1.28 3.02
CA LEU A 79 -9.78 2.00 2.87
C LEU A 79 -8.60 1.13 3.30
N MET A 80 -7.52 1.17 2.50
CA MET A 80 -6.23 0.58 2.82
C MET A 80 -5.19 1.69 2.99
N ALA A 81 -4.43 1.62 4.07
CA ALA A 81 -3.37 2.56 4.40
C ALA A 81 -2.02 2.05 3.88
N ASP A 82 -1.39 2.77 2.95
CA ASP A 82 -0.02 2.48 2.49
C ASP A 82 0.99 3.17 3.41
N CYS A 83 1.68 2.40 4.26
CA CYS A 83 2.55 2.88 5.32
C CYS A 83 4.02 2.54 5.06
N SER A 84 4.92 3.28 5.70
CA SER A 84 6.37 3.09 5.66
C SER A 84 6.99 2.71 6.99
N THR A 85 6.33 3.00 8.11
CA THR A 85 6.81 2.71 9.47
C THR A 85 5.76 2.01 10.31
N LEU A 86 6.19 1.40 11.44
CA LEU A 86 5.27 0.78 12.40
C LEU A 86 4.31 1.80 13.01
N GLU A 87 4.81 3.00 13.32
CA GLU A 87 4.03 4.08 13.90
C GLU A 87 2.90 4.52 12.96
N GLU A 88 3.19 4.65 11.68
CA GLU A 88 2.19 4.96 10.65
C GLU A 88 1.13 3.86 10.53
N CYS A 89 1.55 2.59 10.55
CA CYS A 89 0.64 1.45 10.54
C CYS A 89 -0.32 1.49 11.73
N LEU A 90 0.20 1.73 12.94
CA LEU A 90 -0.61 1.80 14.17
C LEU A 90 -1.52 3.03 14.16
N HIS A 91 -1.05 4.18 13.67
CA HIS A 91 -1.85 5.38 13.54
C HIS A 91 -3.02 5.18 12.56
N ALA A 92 -2.77 4.61 11.39
CA ALA A 92 -3.82 4.29 10.43
C ALA A 92 -4.87 3.33 10.99
N ALA A 93 -4.43 2.31 11.74
CA ALA A 93 -5.35 1.41 12.43
C ALA A 93 -6.23 2.14 13.48
N GLN A 94 -5.64 3.08 14.23
CA GLN A 94 -6.37 3.90 15.20
C GLN A 94 -7.36 4.88 14.55
N LEU A 95 -7.03 5.43 13.37
CA LEU A 95 -7.95 6.27 12.60
C LEU A 95 -9.17 5.49 12.10
N GLY A 96 -9.05 4.17 11.93
CA GLY A 96 -10.14 3.31 11.47
C GLY A 96 -10.06 2.90 10.00
N PHE A 97 -8.86 2.80 9.45
CA PHE A 97 -8.65 2.12 8.16
C PHE A 97 -9.06 0.66 8.27
N ASP A 98 -9.59 0.10 7.17
CA ASP A 98 -10.04 -1.29 7.11
C ASP A 98 -8.88 -2.25 6.90
N PHE A 99 -7.81 -1.79 6.26
CA PHE A 99 -6.57 -2.54 5.99
C PHE A 99 -5.35 -1.64 6.16
N VAL A 100 -4.22 -2.25 6.52
CA VAL A 100 -2.91 -1.60 6.58
C VAL A 100 -1.93 -2.35 5.72
N GLY A 101 -1.16 -1.64 4.89
CA GLY A 101 -0.15 -2.18 3.99
C GLY A 101 1.25 -1.66 4.30
N THR A 102 2.28 -2.48 4.04
CA THR A 102 3.70 -2.13 4.19
C THR A 102 4.32 -1.61 2.89
N THR A 103 3.49 -1.08 2.00
CA THR A 103 3.81 -0.68 0.62
C THR A 103 4.99 0.26 0.51
N LEU A 104 5.14 1.17 1.46
CA LEU A 104 6.11 2.27 1.42
C LEU A 104 7.36 2.03 2.27
N VAL A 105 7.52 0.85 2.89
CA VAL A 105 8.75 0.50 3.65
C VAL A 105 9.97 0.56 2.72
N GLY A 106 10.96 1.39 3.10
CA GLY A 106 12.18 1.65 2.34
C GLY A 106 12.04 2.70 1.24
N TYR A 107 10.84 3.25 1.01
CA TYR A 107 10.56 4.23 -0.06
C TYR A 107 10.35 5.66 0.45
N THR A 108 10.43 5.90 1.74
CA THR A 108 10.33 7.22 2.37
C THR A 108 11.63 7.59 3.06
N GLU A 109 11.85 8.86 3.37
CA GLU A 109 13.05 9.27 4.11
C GLU A 109 13.05 8.66 5.53
N GLU A 110 11.86 8.48 6.14
CA GLU A 110 11.68 7.91 7.48
C GLU A 110 12.06 6.42 7.53
N SER A 111 11.87 5.69 6.44
CA SER A 111 12.19 4.26 6.31
C SER A 111 13.36 3.97 5.37
N LYS A 112 14.16 4.99 5.03
CA LYS A 112 15.25 4.87 4.08
C LYS A 112 16.28 3.82 4.48
N GLY A 113 16.48 2.86 3.58
CA GLY A 113 17.40 1.74 3.81
C GLY A 113 16.77 0.54 4.50
N ASP A 114 15.55 0.68 5.02
CA ASP A 114 14.81 -0.44 5.59
C ASP A 114 14.37 -1.40 4.48
N LYS A 115 14.30 -2.67 4.85
CA LYS A 115 13.74 -3.71 4.00
C LYS A 115 12.61 -4.39 4.76
N VAL A 116 11.55 -4.71 4.05
CA VAL A 116 10.36 -5.32 4.64
C VAL A 116 10.69 -6.63 5.38
N GLU A 117 11.68 -7.41 4.90
CA GLU A 117 12.14 -8.66 5.49
C GLU A 117 13.12 -8.52 6.66
N THR A 118 13.53 -7.30 7.02
CA THR A 118 14.50 -7.07 8.10
C THR A 118 14.06 -7.76 9.40
N ASN A 119 14.99 -8.47 10.04
CA ASN A 119 14.76 -9.21 11.30
C ASN A 119 13.54 -10.14 11.25
N ASP A 120 13.36 -10.88 10.16
CA ASP A 120 12.22 -11.75 9.94
C ASP A 120 10.89 -10.99 10.01
N PHE A 121 10.78 -9.94 9.18
CA PHE A 121 9.58 -9.10 9.05
C PHE A 121 9.17 -8.45 10.39
N GLU A 122 10.12 -7.91 11.12
CA GLU A 122 9.93 -7.37 12.47
C GLU A 122 8.78 -6.33 12.54
N LEU A 123 8.67 -5.44 11.56
CA LEU A 123 7.58 -4.45 11.50
C LEU A 123 6.22 -5.14 11.51
N MET A 124 6.03 -6.14 10.64
CA MET A 124 4.78 -6.87 10.53
C MET A 124 4.44 -7.63 11.81
N ARG A 125 5.43 -8.32 12.41
CA ARG A 125 5.22 -9.03 13.68
C ARG A 125 4.80 -8.09 14.80
N LYS A 126 5.51 -6.96 14.96
CA LYS A 126 5.18 -5.96 15.98
C LYS A 126 3.81 -5.32 15.77
N TYR A 127 3.42 -5.11 14.52
CA TYR A 127 2.09 -4.60 14.20
C TYR A 127 0.99 -5.62 14.57
N LEU A 128 1.16 -6.88 14.15
CA LEU A 128 0.19 -7.95 14.40
C LEU A 128 0.00 -8.25 15.90
N GLU A 129 1.01 -7.97 16.73
CA GLU A 129 0.91 -8.07 18.20
C GLU A 129 0.07 -6.94 18.82
N GLN A 130 -0.06 -5.79 18.15
CA GLN A 130 -0.62 -4.55 18.71
C GLN A 130 -1.94 -4.13 18.08
N SER A 131 -2.30 -4.69 16.92
CA SER A 131 -3.50 -4.31 16.16
C SER A 131 -4.26 -5.52 15.65
N ASN A 132 -5.59 -5.40 15.63
CA ASN A 132 -6.48 -6.38 15.02
C ASN A 132 -6.93 -5.98 13.60
N VAL A 133 -6.51 -4.79 13.10
CA VAL A 133 -6.81 -4.39 11.74
C VAL A 133 -5.97 -5.24 10.79
N PRO A 134 -6.59 -5.89 9.78
CA PRO A 134 -5.90 -6.79 8.88
C PRO A 134 -4.72 -6.11 8.15
N MET A 135 -3.55 -6.78 8.16
CA MET A 135 -2.38 -6.33 7.42
C MET A 135 -2.26 -7.04 6.09
N ILE A 136 -2.02 -6.27 5.03
CA ILE A 136 -1.66 -6.76 3.70
C ILE A 136 -0.15 -6.55 3.54
N ALA A 137 0.60 -7.64 3.43
CA ALA A 137 2.05 -7.58 3.24
C ALA A 137 2.36 -7.13 1.82
N GLU A 138 3.04 -6.01 1.66
CA GLU A 138 3.43 -5.45 0.37
C GLU A 138 4.81 -4.80 0.46
N GLY A 139 5.41 -4.53 -0.69
CA GLY A 139 6.72 -3.90 -0.79
C GLY A 139 7.87 -4.91 -0.80
N ASN A 140 8.47 -5.11 -1.99
CA ASN A 140 9.62 -6.00 -2.20
C ASN A 140 9.42 -7.48 -1.75
N ILE A 141 8.17 -7.96 -1.79
CA ILE A 141 7.89 -9.39 -1.70
C ILE A 141 8.22 -10.01 -3.07
N ASP A 142 9.46 -10.42 -3.24
CA ASP A 142 10.03 -10.78 -4.54
C ASP A 142 10.44 -12.26 -4.66
N THR A 143 10.13 -13.06 -3.64
CA THR A 143 10.29 -14.51 -3.67
C THR A 143 9.08 -15.24 -3.08
N PRO A 144 8.83 -16.51 -3.52
CA PRO A 144 7.75 -17.33 -2.95
C PRO A 144 7.90 -17.58 -1.44
N GLU A 145 9.15 -17.68 -0.96
CA GLU A 145 9.45 -17.90 0.47
C GLU A 145 9.03 -16.71 1.32
N LYS A 146 9.31 -15.48 0.85
CA LYS A 146 8.84 -14.25 1.52
C LYS A 146 7.31 -14.20 1.56
N ALA A 147 6.65 -14.47 0.43
CA ALA A 147 5.18 -14.48 0.35
C ALA A 147 4.57 -15.52 1.32
N ARG A 148 5.13 -16.72 1.36
CA ARG A 148 4.71 -17.75 2.31
C ARG A 148 4.95 -17.30 3.76
N ARG A 149 6.14 -16.75 4.05
CA ARG A 149 6.51 -16.35 5.41
C ARG A 149 5.58 -15.30 5.99
N VAL A 150 5.22 -14.26 5.24
CA VAL A 150 4.31 -13.22 5.74
C VAL A 150 2.90 -13.75 6.05
N LEU A 151 2.41 -14.71 5.28
CA LEU A 151 1.15 -15.39 5.58
C LEU A 151 1.25 -16.28 6.83
N GLU A 152 2.37 -16.98 7.03
CA GLU A 152 2.64 -17.75 8.25
C GLU A 152 2.72 -16.87 9.51
N LEU A 153 3.14 -15.62 9.38
CA LEU A 153 3.14 -14.64 10.46
C LEU A 153 1.75 -14.14 10.84
N GLY A 154 0.75 -14.34 9.98
CA GLY A 154 -0.64 -13.92 10.21
C GLY A 154 -1.08 -12.70 9.41
N CYS A 155 -0.31 -12.24 8.43
CA CYS A 155 -0.81 -11.24 7.49
C CYS A 155 -2.06 -11.77 6.77
N PHE A 156 -3.04 -10.90 6.59
CA PHE A 156 -4.31 -11.26 5.95
C PHE A 156 -4.14 -11.64 4.48
N SER A 157 -3.27 -10.93 3.77
CA SER A 157 -2.97 -11.16 2.36
C SER A 157 -1.56 -10.71 2.02
N VAL A 158 -1.12 -11.01 0.80
CA VAL A 158 0.18 -10.60 0.27
C VAL A 158 0.03 -10.07 -1.15
N VAL A 159 0.72 -8.96 -1.45
CA VAL A 159 0.82 -8.39 -2.79
C VAL A 159 2.21 -8.66 -3.35
N VAL A 160 2.25 -9.31 -4.52
CA VAL A 160 3.46 -9.57 -5.29
C VAL A 160 3.36 -8.80 -6.60
N GLY A 161 4.18 -7.76 -6.75
CA GLY A 161 4.09 -6.82 -7.87
C GLY A 161 5.11 -7.07 -8.97
N SER A 162 6.12 -6.21 -9.06
CA SER A 162 7.06 -6.08 -10.18
C SER A 162 7.76 -7.37 -10.58
N ILE A 163 8.00 -8.29 -9.65
CA ILE A 163 8.64 -9.58 -9.96
C ILE A 163 7.75 -10.50 -10.82
N ILE A 164 6.45 -10.25 -10.88
CA ILE A 164 5.51 -10.97 -11.75
C ILE A 164 5.20 -10.15 -13.00
N THR A 165 4.96 -8.86 -12.83
CA THR A 165 4.41 -7.99 -13.89
C THR A 165 5.47 -7.31 -14.76
N ARG A 166 6.75 -7.40 -14.37
CA ARG A 166 7.88 -6.78 -15.10
C ARG A 166 8.95 -7.80 -15.45
N PRO A 167 8.75 -8.61 -16.52
CA PRO A 167 9.69 -9.67 -16.91
C PRO A 167 11.10 -9.14 -17.20
N GLN A 168 11.24 -7.87 -17.61
CA GLN A 168 12.55 -7.25 -17.80
C GLN A 168 13.37 -7.16 -16.49
N LEU A 169 12.73 -6.99 -15.33
CA LEU A 169 13.43 -7.01 -14.04
C LEU A 169 13.90 -8.42 -13.67
N ILE A 170 13.11 -9.44 -14.02
CA ILE A 170 13.49 -10.84 -13.83
C ILE A 170 14.69 -11.15 -14.71
N THR A 171 14.61 -10.84 -16.01
CA THR A 171 15.69 -11.04 -16.97
C THR A 171 16.98 -10.36 -16.51
N LYS A 172 16.88 -9.10 -16.04
CA LYS A 172 18.05 -8.37 -15.53
C LYS A 172 18.74 -9.11 -14.38
N ARG A 173 18.02 -9.71 -13.44
CA ARG A 173 18.62 -10.49 -12.33
C ARG A 173 19.46 -11.66 -12.82
N PHE A 174 19.03 -12.33 -13.90
CA PHE A 174 19.82 -13.41 -14.53
C PHE A 174 21.07 -12.85 -15.22
N VAL A 175 20.93 -11.79 -16.00
CA VAL A 175 22.05 -11.14 -16.69
C VAL A 175 23.10 -10.67 -15.69
N ASP A 176 22.71 -9.92 -14.67
CA ASP A 176 23.62 -9.40 -13.65
C ASP A 176 24.39 -10.53 -12.93
N CYS A 177 23.75 -11.69 -12.75
CA CYS A 177 24.41 -12.85 -12.13
C CYS A 177 25.40 -13.57 -13.07
N ILE A 178 25.17 -13.51 -14.39
CA ILE A 178 26.02 -14.13 -15.39
C ILE A 178 27.24 -13.27 -15.72
N GLU A 179 27.04 -11.97 -15.79
CA GLU A 179 28.06 -10.99 -16.24
C GLU A 179 28.90 -10.42 -15.09
N GLY A 180 28.45 -10.50 -13.84
CA GLY A 180 29.09 -9.93 -12.66
C GLY A 180 30.05 -10.78 -11.93
#